data_97b1e754d32e4c1ce821f5139fa3cc14
#
_entry.id   97b1e754d32e4c1ce821f5139fa3cc14
#
_cell.length_a   1.000
_cell.length_b   1.000
_cell.length_c   1.000
_cell.angle_alpha   90.00
_cell.angle_beta   90.00
_cell.angle_gamma   90.00
#
_symmetry.space_group_name_H-M   'P 1'
#
loop_
_entity.id
_entity.type
_entity.pdbx_description
1 polymer ?
#
loop_
_entity_poly.entity_id
_entity_poly.type
_entity_poly.pdbx_seq_one_letter_code
_entity_poly.pdbx_strand_id
1 'polypeptide(L)'
;MKLKALFLTFFAFFNSFLLSNTLFSETPEEAGFKISLNSEKANNGFRGEVSEMKMILEDAHGTKISRKMKGKIMETKGDGDKSISQFLLPADVRGTMMLTWTHKKKDDDQWLFLPSIKRTKRISSSSKSASFMGSEFSYEDLGSQEVEKYTHKLIKEENIKNKVPYGD
;
A
#
# COMPACT_ATOMS: atom_id res chain seq x y z
N MET A 1 -84.21 -40.17 -9.93
CA MET A 1 -82.87 -40.29 -9.34
C MET A 1 -82.10 -39.06 -9.79
N LYS A 2 -81.76 -38.20 -8.86
CA LYS A 2 -81.10 -36.92 -9.11
C LYS A 2 -79.59 -37.08 -8.80
N LEU A 3 -78.76 -36.97 -9.82
CA LEU A 3 -77.30 -37.00 -9.71
C LEU A 3 -76.80 -35.59 -9.32
N LYS A 4 -76.24 -35.44 -8.15
CA LYS A 4 -75.62 -34.19 -7.72
C LYS A 4 -74.15 -34.17 -8.15
N ALA A 5 -73.82 -33.23 -9.05
CA ALA A 5 -72.45 -32.95 -9.47
C ALA A 5 -71.77 -32.14 -8.32
N LEU A 6 -70.64 -32.67 -7.80
CA LEU A 6 -69.83 -32.03 -6.80
C LEU A 6 -68.73 -31.27 -7.57
N PHE A 7 -68.81 -29.92 -7.52
CA PHE A 7 -67.76 -29.05 -8.09
C PHE A 7 -66.64 -28.94 -7.04
N LEU A 8 -65.49 -29.55 -7.32
CA LEU A 8 -64.28 -29.41 -6.53
C LEU A 8 -63.47 -28.23 -7.10
N THR A 9 -63.58 -27.09 -6.43
CA THR A 9 -62.73 -25.91 -6.74
C THR A 9 -61.32 -26.12 -6.20
N PHE A 10 -60.39 -26.38 -7.13
CA PHE A 10 -58.95 -26.46 -6.83
C PHE A 10 -58.40 -25.04 -6.73
N PHE A 11 -58.19 -24.56 -5.49
CA PHE A 11 -57.57 -23.26 -5.24
C PHE A 11 -56.03 -23.43 -5.32
N ALA A 12 -55.45 -23.13 -6.48
CA ALA A 12 -54.02 -23.13 -6.65
C ALA A 12 -53.43 -21.91 -5.93
N PHE A 13 -52.79 -22.14 -4.78
CA PHE A 13 -51.98 -21.17 -4.11
C PHE A 13 -50.70 -20.97 -4.94
N PHE A 14 -50.70 -19.94 -5.80
CA PHE A 14 -49.51 -19.49 -6.49
C PHE A 14 -48.65 -18.71 -5.49
N ASN A 15 -47.75 -19.45 -4.81
CA ASN A 15 -46.78 -18.90 -3.87
C ASN A 15 -45.72 -18.17 -4.71
N SER A 16 -45.91 -16.86 -4.95
CA SER A 16 -44.91 -15.98 -5.56
C SER A 16 -43.79 -15.80 -4.55
N PHE A 17 -42.79 -16.67 -4.63
CA PHE A 17 -41.53 -16.50 -3.94
C PHE A 17 -40.82 -15.31 -4.59
N LEU A 18 -41.08 -14.11 -4.06
CA LEU A 18 -40.32 -12.91 -4.38
C LEU A 18 -38.87 -13.15 -3.92
N LEU A 19 -38.06 -13.63 -4.86
CA LEU A 19 -36.59 -13.57 -4.72
C LEU A 19 -36.22 -12.10 -4.64
N SER A 20 -36.16 -11.58 -3.41
CA SER A 20 -35.55 -10.30 -3.14
C SER A 20 -34.08 -10.45 -3.47
N ASN A 21 -33.71 -10.09 -4.68
CA ASN A 21 -32.32 -9.82 -5.03
C ASN A 21 -31.90 -8.61 -4.18
N THR A 22 -31.37 -8.86 -2.98
CA THR A 22 -30.62 -7.86 -2.25
C THR A 22 -29.42 -7.56 -3.12
N LEU A 23 -29.48 -6.48 -3.89
CA LEU A 23 -28.31 -5.86 -4.49
C LEU A 23 -27.42 -5.47 -3.30
N PHE A 24 -26.46 -6.31 -2.96
CA PHE A 24 -25.40 -5.95 -2.08
C PHE A 24 -24.65 -4.80 -2.76
N SER A 25 -24.97 -3.59 -2.39
CA SER A 25 -24.19 -2.43 -2.78
C SER A 25 -22.83 -2.57 -2.09
N GLU A 26 -21.76 -2.55 -2.88
CA GLU A 26 -20.38 -2.55 -2.38
C GLU A 26 -20.21 -1.42 -1.35
N THR A 27 -19.69 -1.72 -0.18
CA THR A 27 -19.43 -0.70 0.85
C THR A 27 -18.24 0.17 0.45
N PRO A 28 -18.13 1.42 0.96
CA PRO A 28 -16.96 2.26 0.73
C PRO A 28 -15.64 1.59 1.16
N GLU A 29 -15.68 0.76 2.18
CA GLU A 29 -14.54 -0.01 2.67
C GLU A 29 -14.14 -1.11 1.70
N GLU A 30 -15.09 -1.88 1.18
CA GLU A 30 -14.85 -2.92 0.16
C GLU A 30 -14.32 -2.30 -1.14
N ALA A 31 -14.91 -1.20 -1.58
CA ALA A 31 -14.47 -0.47 -2.77
C ALA A 31 -13.04 0.06 -2.58
N GLY A 32 -12.74 0.67 -1.44
CA GLY A 32 -11.41 1.16 -1.10
C GLY A 32 -10.35 0.04 -1.07
N PHE A 33 -10.67 -1.09 -0.44
CA PHE A 33 -9.78 -2.26 -0.41
C PHE A 33 -9.52 -2.82 -1.80
N LYS A 34 -10.55 -2.95 -2.62
CA LYS A 34 -10.45 -3.43 -4.00
C LYS A 34 -9.58 -2.54 -4.89
N ILE A 35 -9.71 -1.21 -4.75
CA ILE A 35 -8.86 -0.25 -5.46
C ILE A 35 -7.40 -0.44 -5.05
N SER A 36 -7.11 -0.51 -3.75
CA SER A 36 -5.76 -0.72 -3.23
C SER A 36 -5.15 -2.04 -3.70
N LEU A 37 -5.93 -3.12 -3.66
CA LEU A 37 -5.50 -4.43 -4.17
C LEU A 37 -5.22 -4.43 -5.67
N ASN A 38 -6.02 -3.73 -6.46
CA ASN A 38 -5.78 -3.59 -7.90
C ASN A 38 -4.53 -2.77 -8.19
N SER A 39 -4.25 -1.73 -7.41
CA SER A 39 -3.02 -0.94 -7.50
C SER A 39 -1.79 -1.81 -7.17
N GLU A 40 -1.84 -2.58 -6.08
CA GLU A 40 -0.76 -3.54 -5.75
C GLU A 40 -0.51 -4.52 -6.90
N LYS A 41 -1.57 -5.15 -7.43
CA LYS A 41 -1.46 -6.09 -8.56
C LYS A 41 -0.87 -5.46 -9.82
N ALA A 42 -1.20 -4.20 -10.11
CA ALA A 42 -0.67 -3.48 -11.26
C ALA A 42 0.83 -3.19 -11.11
N ASN A 43 1.31 -3.05 -9.88
CA ASN A 43 2.71 -2.79 -9.57
C ASN A 43 3.56 -4.06 -9.41
N ASN A 44 2.96 -5.25 -9.42
CA ASN A 44 3.68 -6.51 -9.29
C ASN A 44 4.26 -7.00 -10.64
N GLY A 45 5.29 -7.83 -10.58
CA GLY A 45 5.91 -8.47 -11.76
C GLY A 45 7.13 -7.73 -12.31
N PHE A 46 7.59 -6.66 -11.66
CA PHE A 46 8.79 -5.91 -12.07
C PHE A 46 10.10 -6.66 -11.74
N ARG A 47 10.08 -7.69 -10.90
CA ARG A 47 11.21 -8.54 -10.44
C ARG A 47 12.27 -7.79 -9.63
N GLY A 48 12.70 -6.64 -10.09
CA GLY A 48 13.65 -5.80 -9.40
C GLY A 48 13.82 -4.45 -10.07
N GLU A 49 14.11 -3.45 -9.25
CA GLU A 49 14.29 -2.06 -9.65
C GLU A 49 15.60 -1.51 -9.12
N VAL A 50 16.20 -0.62 -9.87
CA VAL A 50 17.34 0.23 -9.44
C VAL A 50 16.97 1.66 -9.71
N SER A 51 17.02 2.49 -8.67
CA SER A 51 16.65 3.91 -8.75
C SER A 51 17.74 4.81 -8.18
N GLU A 52 17.81 6.02 -8.69
CA GLU A 52 18.56 7.12 -8.07
C GLU A 52 17.57 8.17 -7.58
N MET A 53 17.76 8.62 -6.35
CA MET A 53 16.87 9.59 -5.70
C MET A 53 17.68 10.79 -5.21
N LYS A 54 17.06 11.96 -5.32
CA LYS A 54 17.53 13.19 -4.69
C LYS A 54 16.53 13.60 -3.60
N MET A 55 16.98 13.61 -2.36
CA MET A 55 16.24 14.12 -1.22
C MET A 55 16.71 15.54 -0.92
N ILE A 56 15.79 16.47 -0.82
CA ILE A 56 16.04 17.86 -0.43
C ILE A 56 15.40 18.08 0.93
N LEU A 57 16.20 18.39 1.92
CA LEU A 57 15.74 18.80 3.24
C LEU A 57 15.78 20.33 3.29
N GLU A 58 14.68 20.95 3.70
CA GLU A 58 14.58 22.40 3.87
C GLU A 58 14.20 22.70 5.32
N ASP A 59 14.97 23.58 5.95
CA ASP A 59 14.67 24.00 7.31
C ASP A 59 13.69 25.20 7.33
N ALA A 60 13.26 25.60 8.53
CA ALA A 60 12.34 26.73 8.71
C ALA A 60 12.89 28.10 8.22
N HIS A 61 14.19 28.18 7.95
CA HIS A 61 14.85 29.39 7.44
C HIS A 61 15.05 29.33 5.91
N GLY A 62 14.61 28.23 5.25
CA GLY A 62 14.78 28.02 3.81
C GLY A 62 16.15 27.49 3.42
N THR A 63 17.01 27.08 4.37
CA THR A 63 18.30 26.44 4.07
C THR A 63 18.06 25.04 3.54
N LYS A 64 18.70 24.70 2.41
CA LYS A 64 18.50 23.42 1.74
C LYS A 64 19.72 22.54 1.79
N ILE A 65 19.52 21.30 2.22
CA ILE A 65 20.53 20.23 2.17
C ILE A 65 20.07 19.21 1.14
N SER A 66 20.92 18.92 0.14
CA SER A 66 20.64 17.93 -0.89
C SER A 66 21.39 16.64 -0.60
N ARG A 67 20.66 15.51 -0.61
CA ARG A 67 21.22 14.18 -0.46
C ARG A 67 20.95 13.36 -1.72
N LYS A 68 21.97 12.68 -2.24
CA LYS A 68 21.84 11.73 -3.35
C LYS A 68 21.86 10.31 -2.79
N MET A 69 20.91 9.51 -3.25
CA MET A 69 20.74 8.13 -2.82
C MET A 69 20.60 7.20 -4.02
N LYS A 70 20.99 5.96 -3.85
CA LYS A 70 20.71 4.86 -4.77
C LYS A 70 19.87 3.82 -4.07
N GLY A 71 18.74 3.47 -4.69
CA GLY A 71 17.84 2.43 -4.23
C GLY A 71 17.95 1.16 -5.08
N LYS A 72 17.70 0.02 -4.47
CA LYS A 72 17.43 -1.25 -5.14
C LYS A 72 16.27 -1.93 -4.45
N ILE A 73 15.34 -2.44 -5.22
CA ILE A 73 14.21 -3.22 -4.73
C ILE A 73 14.26 -4.59 -5.41
N MET A 74 13.96 -5.63 -4.66
CA MET A 74 13.81 -6.97 -5.16
C MET A 74 12.44 -7.49 -4.78
N GLU A 75 11.64 -7.79 -5.79
CA GLU A 75 10.31 -8.36 -5.61
C GLU A 75 10.41 -9.76 -4.99
N THR A 76 9.59 -10.02 -3.98
CA THR A 76 9.53 -11.30 -3.28
C THR A 76 8.17 -11.94 -3.48
N LYS A 77 8.14 -13.17 -4.00
CA LYS A 77 6.88 -13.92 -4.18
C LYS A 77 6.30 -14.34 -2.85
N GLY A 78 5.03 -14.00 -2.62
CA GLY A 78 4.25 -14.47 -1.46
C GLY A 78 4.48 -13.72 -0.15
N ASP A 79 5.38 -12.73 -0.13
CA ASP A 79 5.63 -11.84 1.00
C ASP A 79 5.92 -10.43 0.45
N GLY A 80 6.19 -9.47 1.32
CA GLY A 80 6.60 -8.12 0.93
C GLY A 80 8.02 -8.08 0.38
N ASP A 81 8.36 -6.99 -0.29
CA ASP A 81 9.60 -6.81 -1.01
C ASP A 81 10.81 -6.55 -0.10
N LYS A 82 12.00 -6.74 -0.66
CA LYS A 82 13.25 -6.36 -0.02
C LYS A 82 13.84 -5.15 -0.71
N SER A 83 14.16 -4.12 0.06
CA SER A 83 14.78 -2.92 -0.46
C SER A 83 16.07 -2.56 0.28
N ILE A 84 17.00 -1.96 -0.45
CA ILE A 84 18.19 -1.35 0.13
C ILE A 84 18.38 0.03 -0.47
N SER A 85 18.58 1.03 0.40
CA SER A 85 18.91 2.39 0.02
C SER A 85 20.29 2.75 0.53
N GLN A 86 21.10 3.40 -0.28
CA GLN A 86 22.45 3.85 0.09
C GLN A 86 22.60 5.34 -0.18
N PHE A 87 23.08 6.09 0.81
CA PHE A 87 23.47 7.48 0.63
C PHE A 87 24.80 7.57 -0.14
N LEU A 88 24.82 8.37 -1.18
CA LEU A 88 26.00 8.65 -2.01
C LEU A 88 26.61 10.01 -1.67
N LEU A 89 25.77 10.99 -1.35
CA LEU A 89 26.14 12.36 -1.01
C LEU A 89 25.20 12.91 0.06
N PRO A 90 25.62 13.89 0.87
CA PRO A 90 26.98 14.42 1.02
C PRO A 90 27.91 13.49 1.82
N ALA A 91 29.12 13.95 2.10
CA ALA A 91 30.18 13.13 2.69
C ALA A 91 29.87 12.63 4.11
N ASP A 92 29.13 13.40 4.90
CA ASP A 92 28.74 13.09 6.30
C ASP A 92 27.81 11.88 6.41
N VAL A 93 26.96 11.63 5.39
CA VAL A 93 26.05 10.48 5.35
C VAL A 93 26.46 9.40 4.34
N ARG A 94 27.52 9.66 3.55
CA ARG A 94 27.96 8.74 2.47
C ARG A 94 28.22 7.34 3.02
N GLY A 95 27.66 6.35 2.31
CA GLY A 95 27.80 4.93 2.64
C GLY A 95 26.85 4.45 3.75
N THR A 96 26.06 5.34 4.36
CA THR A 96 24.93 4.91 5.19
C THR A 96 23.96 4.12 4.33
N MET A 97 23.52 2.95 4.83
CA MET A 97 22.59 2.07 4.10
C MET A 97 21.42 1.71 4.99
N MET A 98 20.24 1.69 4.39
CA MET A 98 19.02 1.19 5.00
C MET A 98 18.58 -0.06 4.24
N LEU A 99 18.44 -1.18 4.95
CA LEU A 99 17.83 -2.42 4.44
C LEU A 99 16.44 -2.54 5.06
N THR A 100 15.45 -2.75 4.23
CA THR A 100 14.08 -3.07 4.65
C THR A 100 13.68 -4.41 4.04
N TRP A 101 13.15 -5.28 4.86
CA TRP A 101 12.46 -6.49 4.46
C TRP A 101 11.02 -6.35 4.89
N THR A 102 10.18 -5.99 3.93
CA THR A 102 8.75 -5.80 4.16
C THR A 102 8.04 -7.15 4.28
N HIS A 103 7.04 -7.23 5.12
CA HIS A 103 6.24 -8.43 5.32
C HIS A 103 4.75 -8.11 5.23
N LYS A 104 3.98 -8.99 4.60
CA LYS A 104 2.53 -8.79 4.43
C LYS A 104 1.73 -8.89 5.73
N LYS A 105 2.15 -9.70 6.68
CA LYS A 105 1.36 -10.04 7.87
C LYS A 105 1.99 -9.72 9.21
N LYS A 106 3.26 -9.34 9.23
CA LYS A 106 3.99 -8.98 10.44
C LYS A 106 4.73 -7.66 10.26
N ASP A 107 5.33 -7.14 11.32
CA ASP A 107 6.18 -5.97 11.26
C ASP A 107 7.37 -6.19 10.33
N ASP A 108 7.79 -5.11 9.66
CA ASP A 108 8.94 -5.12 8.78
C ASP A 108 10.23 -5.29 9.56
N ASP A 109 11.17 -5.98 8.96
CA ASP A 109 12.52 -6.05 9.48
C ASP A 109 13.37 -4.96 8.82
N GLN A 110 13.95 -4.07 9.62
CA GLN A 110 14.71 -2.94 9.13
C GLN A 110 16.06 -2.82 9.83
N TRP A 111 17.11 -2.50 9.06
CA TRP A 111 18.46 -2.32 9.57
C TRP A 111 19.11 -1.10 8.95
N LEU A 112 19.74 -0.30 9.79
CA LEU A 112 20.52 0.87 9.40
C LEU A 112 22.01 0.58 9.62
N PHE A 113 22.80 0.59 8.55
CA PHE A 113 24.25 0.54 8.62
C PHE A 113 24.84 1.95 8.66
N LEU A 114 25.66 2.20 9.65
CA LEU A 114 26.36 3.48 9.87
C LEU A 114 27.87 3.28 9.65
N PRO A 115 28.42 3.74 8.51
CA PRO A 115 29.82 3.52 8.16
C PRO A 115 30.79 4.23 9.11
N SER A 116 30.42 5.38 9.66
CA SER A 116 31.23 6.15 10.61
C SER A 116 31.66 5.36 11.86
N ILE A 117 30.78 4.46 12.32
CA ILE A 117 31.03 3.59 13.47
C ILE A 117 31.12 2.10 13.08
N LYS A 118 31.03 1.78 11.78
CA LYS A 118 31.07 0.42 11.22
C LYS A 118 30.07 -0.54 11.89
N ARG A 119 28.87 -0.06 12.22
CA ARG A 119 27.83 -0.83 12.92
C ARG A 119 26.52 -0.87 12.13
N THR A 120 25.85 -2.01 12.22
CA THR A 120 24.46 -2.18 11.79
C THR A 120 23.57 -2.15 13.03
N LYS A 121 22.56 -1.28 13.00
CA LYS A 121 21.53 -1.17 14.04
C LYS A 121 20.22 -1.70 13.47
N ARG A 122 19.56 -2.62 14.17
CA ARG A 122 18.19 -3.00 13.88
C ARG A 122 17.25 -1.90 14.36
N ILE A 123 16.31 -1.50 13.54
CA ILE A 123 15.22 -0.59 13.90
C ILE A 123 14.11 -1.43 14.49
N SER A 124 13.71 -1.14 15.72
CA SER A 124 12.60 -1.85 16.36
C SER A 124 11.26 -1.34 15.83
N SER A 125 10.22 -2.18 15.88
CA SER A 125 8.86 -1.79 15.50
C SER A 125 8.35 -0.57 16.28
N SER A 126 8.78 -0.41 17.53
CA SER A 126 8.46 0.78 18.35
C SER A 126 9.19 2.06 17.90
N SER A 127 10.22 1.95 17.09
CA SER A 127 10.99 3.08 16.56
C SER A 127 10.72 3.38 15.09
N LYS A 128 9.79 2.66 14.45
CA LYS A 128 9.50 2.81 13.02
C LYS A 128 8.93 4.19 12.65
N SER A 129 8.25 4.85 13.58
CA SER A 129 7.74 6.23 13.42
C SER A 129 8.77 7.32 13.68
N ALA A 130 10.00 6.96 14.08
CA ALA A 130 11.06 7.95 14.28
C ALA A 130 11.55 8.50 12.93
N SER A 131 12.04 9.74 12.95
CA SER A 131 12.57 10.44 11.77
C SER A 131 13.75 9.68 11.15
N PHE A 132 13.67 9.44 9.85
CA PHE A 132 14.75 8.85 9.06
C PHE A 132 15.82 9.88 8.75
N MET A 133 16.98 9.73 9.36
CA MET A 133 18.16 10.57 9.08
C MET A 133 17.90 12.08 9.17
N GLY A 134 17.00 12.50 10.07
CA GLY A 134 16.66 13.91 10.26
C GLY A 134 15.80 14.52 9.16
N SER A 135 15.05 13.70 8.41
CA SER A 135 14.02 14.13 7.48
C SER A 135 12.64 14.03 8.13
N GLU A 136 11.61 14.55 7.44
CA GLU A 136 10.20 14.34 7.80
C GLU A 136 9.72 12.90 7.52
N PHE A 137 10.48 12.13 6.74
CA PHE A 137 10.17 10.72 6.54
C PHE A 137 10.48 9.93 7.81
N SER A 138 9.59 9.00 8.13
CA SER A 138 9.82 7.99 9.16
C SER A 138 10.53 6.76 8.57
N TYR A 139 11.03 5.86 9.44
CA TYR A 139 11.52 4.57 8.95
C TYR A 139 10.43 3.73 8.29
N GLU A 140 9.17 3.88 8.71
CA GLU A 140 8.02 3.19 8.12
C GLU A 140 7.75 3.60 6.67
N ASP A 141 7.98 4.88 6.33
CA ASP A 141 7.79 5.39 4.96
C ASP A 141 8.79 4.82 3.95
N LEU A 142 9.84 4.15 4.41
CA LEU A 142 10.86 3.54 3.55
C LEU A 142 10.58 2.07 3.21
N GLY A 143 9.46 1.52 3.69
CA GLY A 143 8.96 0.19 3.34
C GLY A 143 7.86 0.27 2.29
N SER A 144 7.55 -0.85 1.64
CA SER A 144 6.32 -0.96 0.85
C SER A 144 5.11 -0.99 1.78
N GLN A 145 4.02 -0.37 1.31
CA GLN A 145 2.76 -0.35 2.03
C GLN A 145 1.92 -1.54 1.58
N GLU A 146 2.02 -2.64 2.30
CA GLU A 146 1.27 -3.85 2.03
C GLU A 146 -0.22 -3.64 2.34
N VAL A 147 -1.09 -3.95 1.39
CA VAL A 147 -2.54 -3.68 1.47
C VAL A 147 -3.17 -4.31 2.71
N GLU A 148 -2.70 -5.50 3.11
CA GLU A 148 -3.23 -6.25 4.24
C GLU A 148 -2.97 -5.60 5.61
N LYS A 149 -2.07 -4.64 5.70
CA LYS A 149 -1.71 -3.95 6.96
C LYS A 149 -2.59 -2.76 7.29
N TYR A 150 -3.40 -2.31 6.33
CA TYR A 150 -4.16 -1.07 6.45
C TYR A 150 -5.66 -1.30 6.27
N THR A 151 -6.45 -0.38 6.79
CA THR A 151 -7.87 -0.28 6.48
C THR A 151 -8.05 0.70 5.33
N HIS A 152 -8.97 0.39 4.43
CA HIS A 152 -9.19 1.17 3.21
C HIS A 152 -10.63 1.67 3.19
N LYS A 153 -10.84 2.86 2.63
CA LYS A 153 -12.16 3.43 2.44
C LYS A 153 -12.17 4.34 1.23
N LEU A 154 -13.08 4.09 0.29
CA LEU A 154 -13.35 5.02 -0.80
C LEU A 154 -14.09 6.24 -0.24
N ILE A 155 -13.48 7.42 -0.33
CA ILE A 155 -14.08 8.67 0.14
C ILE A 155 -14.93 9.30 -0.97
N LYS A 156 -14.38 9.37 -2.19
CA LYS A 156 -15.04 9.92 -3.37
C LYS A 156 -14.30 9.53 -4.64
N GLU A 157 -15.01 9.64 -5.76
CA GLU A 157 -14.45 9.55 -7.11
C GLU A 157 -14.46 10.95 -7.76
N GLU A 158 -13.39 11.27 -8.47
CA GLU A 158 -13.27 12.52 -9.22
C GLU A 158 -12.73 12.27 -10.63
N ASN A 159 -13.30 12.95 -11.62
CA ASN A 159 -12.75 12.98 -12.96
C ASN A 159 -11.68 14.06 -13.08
N ILE A 160 -10.41 13.69 -13.16
CA ILE A 160 -9.32 14.62 -13.38
C ILE A 160 -9.28 14.94 -14.87
N LYS A 161 -9.78 16.11 -15.26
CA LYS A 161 -9.79 16.57 -16.67
C LYS A 161 -8.41 17.05 -17.18
N ASN A 162 -7.50 17.36 -16.29
CA ASN A 162 -6.18 17.87 -16.66
C ASN A 162 -5.21 16.69 -16.82
N LYS A 163 -4.78 16.43 -18.04
CA LYS A 163 -3.55 15.68 -18.28
C LYS A 163 -2.42 16.50 -17.62
N VAL A 164 -1.87 16.01 -16.53
CA VAL A 164 -0.60 16.51 -16.03
C VAL A 164 0.39 16.19 -17.14
N PRO A 165 1.02 17.19 -17.82
CA PRO A 165 2.05 16.86 -18.78
C PRO A 165 3.15 16.14 -18.00
N TYR A 166 3.50 14.93 -18.39
CA TYR A 166 4.76 14.33 -17.99
C TYR A 166 5.82 15.34 -18.45
N GLY A 167 6.50 15.96 -17.49
CA GLY A 167 7.61 16.85 -17.79
C GLY A 167 8.68 16.06 -18.54
N ASP A 168 9.13 16.66 -19.63
CA ASP A 168 10.27 16.23 -20.42
C ASP A 168 11.56 16.22 -19.56
#